data_a40fe8ac28c209ac0b16dd889767c60f
#
_entry.id   a40fe8ac28c209ac0b16dd889767c60f
#
_cell.length_a   1.000
_cell.length_b   1.000
_cell.length_c   1.000
_cell.angle_alpha   90.00
_cell.angle_beta   90.00
_cell.angle_gamma   90.00
#
_symmetry.space_group_name_H-M   'P 1'
#
loop_
_entity.id
_entity.type
_entity.pdbx_description
1 polymer ?
#
loop_
_entity_poly.entity_id
_entity_poly.type
_entity_poly.pdbx_seq_one_letter_code
_entity_poly.pdbx_strand_id
1 'polypeptide(L)'
;MNPRKDLLNISSLTDEEIHTLLDSAGPMKELFTKSVKKVPALKGKSVLTLFFEPSTRTRSSFEVAAERLSADVTNFTVSTSSVVKGESVQDTIATLQAMKVDYVIVRHYNSGLPNVIARHTNASVINAGDGAHAHPSQALLDSFTIREMFPDIRGRRVLIVGDILHSRVARSTSILMKRLGMEVAYLGPGSLVPRTEYSGIPRFSDFNEAFAWKPDVIYLLRVQKERQDAPFFPSAREYNKIYGVTEERLKRISDEGLYIMHPGPVNRGVEICDLAMDYERCLINRQVENGIACRMSILYHLTPQTQH
;
A
#
# COMPACT_ATOMS: atom_id res chain seq x y z
N MET A 1 -22.74 -7.14 -12.08
CA MET A 1 -22.28 -6.00 -11.24
C MET A 1 -22.13 -4.77 -12.09
N ASN A 2 -22.54 -3.59 -11.59
CA ASN A 2 -22.11 -2.36 -12.24
C ASN A 2 -20.60 -2.22 -12.07
N PRO A 3 -19.85 -2.00 -13.14
CA PRO A 3 -18.40 -1.87 -13.05
C PRO A 3 -18.04 -0.67 -12.16
N ARG A 4 -17.08 -0.87 -11.25
CA ARG A 4 -16.58 0.19 -10.38
C ARG A 4 -15.75 1.19 -11.19
N LYS A 5 -15.99 2.47 -10.98
CA LYS A 5 -15.21 3.54 -11.63
C LYS A 5 -13.85 3.75 -10.92
N ASP A 6 -13.83 3.90 -9.60
CA ASP A 6 -12.69 4.43 -8.85
C ASP A 6 -12.23 3.49 -7.73
N LEU A 7 -10.93 3.53 -7.39
CA LEU A 7 -10.37 2.92 -6.19
C LEU A 7 -9.77 4.00 -5.28
N LEU A 8 -10.57 4.54 -4.37
CA LEU A 8 -10.17 5.66 -3.51
C LEU A 8 -9.72 5.23 -2.12
N ASN A 9 -10.36 4.21 -1.54
CA ASN A 9 -10.02 3.61 -0.25
C ASN A 9 -10.58 2.18 -0.16
N ILE A 10 -10.19 1.44 0.88
CA ILE A 10 -10.67 0.06 1.11
C ILE A 10 -12.11 0.03 1.63
N SER A 11 -12.51 1.01 2.44
CA SER A 11 -13.83 1.02 3.07
C SER A 11 -14.98 1.16 2.07
N SER A 12 -14.72 1.70 0.88
CA SER A 12 -15.72 1.87 -0.18
C SER A 12 -15.91 0.61 -1.03
N LEU A 13 -15.03 -0.38 -0.94
CA LEU A 13 -15.16 -1.65 -1.65
C LEU A 13 -16.18 -2.55 -0.95
N THR A 14 -16.94 -3.34 -1.71
CA THR A 14 -17.66 -4.49 -1.18
C THR A 14 -16.72 -5.66 -0.92
N ASP A 15 -17.15 -6.66 -0.14
CA ASP A 15 -16.32 -7.85 0.10
C ASP A 15 -16.12 -8.65 -1.21
N GLU A 16 -17.15 -8.69 -2.05
CA GLU A 16 -17.09 -9.32 -3.37
C GLU A 16 -16.06 -8.63 -4.29
N GLU A 17 -16.03 -7.30 -4.32
CA GLU A 17 -15.02 -6.54 -5.06
C GLU A 17 -13.60 -6.81 -4.54
N ILE A 18 -13.43 -6.90 -3.22
CA ILE A 18 -12.14 -7.24 -2.60
C ILE A 18 -11.69 -8.63 -3.06
N HIS A 19 -12.57 -9.63 -2.97
CA HIS A 19 -12.26 -11.00 -3.40
C HIS A 19 -11.93 -11.04 -4.89
N THR A 20 -12.74 -10.38 -5.74
CA THR A 20 -12.51 -10.29 -7.19
C THR A 20 -11.12 -9.72 -7.51
N LEU A 21 -10.74 -8.61 -6.84
CA LEU A 21 -9.42 -7.99 -7.04
C LEU A 21 -8.27 -8.90 -6.60
N LEU A 22 -8.42 -9.58 -5.47
CA LEU A 22 -7.39 -10.48 -4.96
C LEU A 22 -7.28 -11.78 -5.78
N ASP A 23 -8.41 -12.35 -6.20
CA ASP A 23 -8.44 -13.60 -6.98
C ASP A 23 -7.85 -13.38 -8.38
N SER A 24 -8.13 -12.24 -9.00
CA SER A 24 -7.57 -11.89 -10.30
C SER A 24 -6.07 -11.60 -10.27
N ALA A 25 -5.50 -11.25 -9.12
CA ALA A 25 -4.07 -10.99 -9.01
C ALA A 25 -3.21 -12.24 -9.27
N GLY A 26 -3.69 -13.45 -8.91
CA GLY A 26 -2.99 -14.70 -9.17
C GLY A 26 -2.72 -14.94 -10.66
N PRO A 27 -3.75 -15.04 -11.52
CA PRO A 27 -3.58 -15.13 -12.97
C PRO A 27 -2.74 -13.99 -13.57
N MET A 28 -2.86 -12.76 -13.06
CA MET A 28 -2.00 -11.66 -13.51
C MET A 28 -0.52 -11.89 -13.17
N LYS A 29 -0.22 -12.49 -12.01
CA LYS A 29 1.15 -12.85 -11.62
C LYS A 29 1.72 -13.95 -12.51
N GLU A 30 0.93 -14.93 -12.92
CA GLU A 30 1.38 -16.01 -13.81
C GLU A 30 1.90 -15.48 -15.16
N LEU A 31 1.45 -14.32 -15.61
CA LEU A 31 1.97 -13.69 -16.83
C LEU A 31 3.47 -13.36 -16.74
N PHE A 32 4.02 -13.23 -15.51
CA PHE A 32 5.43 -12.85 -15.33
C PHE A 32 6.40 -13.94 -15.76
N THR A 33 5.95 -15.19 -15.74
CA THR A 33 6.75 -16.36 -16.13
C THR A 33 6.61 -16.71 -17.63
N LYS A 34 5.63 -16.10 -18.34
CA LYS A 34 5.41 -16.37 -19.76
C LYS A 34 6.41 -15.63 -20.64
N SER A 35 6.66 -16.15 -21.85
CA SER A 35 7.49 -15.51 -22.86
C SER A 35 6.92 -14.16 -23.30
N VAL A 36 5.59 -14.08 -23.46
CA VAL A 36 4.88 -12.83 -23.73
C VAL A 36 4.25 -12.35 -22.44
N LYS A 37 4.80 -11.27 -21.90
CA LYS A 37 4.39 -10.68 -20.61
C LYS A 37 3.34 -9.56 -20.76
N LYS A 38 2.74 -9.42 -21.94
CA LYS A 38 1.71 -8.41 -22.24
C LYS A 38 0.43 -9.07 -22.68
N VAL A 39 -0.70 -8.50 -22.27
CA VAL A 39 -2.04 -8.88 -22.72
C VAL A 39 -2.78 -7.63 -23.19
N PRO A 40 -3.61 -7.69 -24.25
CA PRO A 40 -4.23 -6.51 -24.86
C PRO A 40 -5.48 -6.03 -24.11
N ALA A 41 -5.56 -6.26 -22.80
CA ALA A 41 -6.75 -5.97 -21.99
C ALA A 41 -7.10 -4.46 -21.91
N LEU A 42 -6.09 -3.59 -21.97
CA LEU A 42 -6.27 -2.14 -21.98
C LEU A 42 -5.66 -1.48 -23.24
N LYS A 43 -5.60 -2.22 -24.34
CA LYS A 43 -5.11 -1.68 -25.62
C LYS A 43 -5.95 -0.47 -26.06
N GLY A 44 -5.26 0.65 -26.35
CA GLY A 44 -5.91 1.90 -26.75
C GLY A 44 -6.48 2.72 -25.56
N LYS A 45 -6.20 2.28 -24.31
CA LYS A 45 -6.52 3.05 -23.11
C LYS A 45 -5.32 3.84 -22.62
N SER A 46 -5.56 5.04 -22.14
CA SER A 46 -4.55 5.96 -21.62
C SER A 46 -4.54 6.00 -20.09
N VAL A 47 -3.36 5.84 -19.51
CA VAL A 47 -3.12 5.89 -18.07
C VAL A 47 -2.20 7.05 -17.74
N LEU A 48 -2.65 7.99 -16.92
CA LEU A 48 -1.85 9.11 -16.44
C LEU A 48 -1.42 8.86 -14.99
N THR A 49 -0.12 9.01 -14.71
CA THR A 49 0.39 9.03 -13.33
C THR A 49 0.58 10.47 -12.86
N LEU A 50 -0.09 10.85 -11.78
CA LEU A 50 -0.10 12.19 -11.20
C LEU A 50 0.46 12.13 -9.77
N PHE A 51 1.78 12.30 -9.64
CA PHE A 51 2.50 12.15 -8.38
C PHE A 51 3.04 13.49 -7.89
N PHE A 52 2.53 13.96 -6.76
CA PHE A 52 2.96 15.16 -6.05
C PHE A 52 3.99 14.86 -4.95
N GLU A 53 4.18 13.59 -4.60
CA GLU A 53 5.22 13.12 -3.68
C GLU A 53 6.19 12.18 -4.40
N PRO A 54 7.49 12.20 -4.06
CA PRO A 54 8.44 11.21 -4.55
C PRO A 54 7.99 9.78 -4.21
N SER A 55 7.87 8.93 -5.20
CA SER A 55 7.52 7.52 -5.00
C SER A 55 7.91 6.67 -6.18
N THR A 56 9.18 6.31 -6.27
CA THR A 56 9.70 5.50 -7.38
C THR A 56 8.99 4.15 -7.47
N ARG A 57 8.90 3.40 -6.37
CA ARG A 57 8.30 2.05 -6.37
C ARG A 57 6.84 2.02 -6.79
N THR A 58 6.00 2.86 -6.18
CA THR A 58 4.56 2.85 -6.49
C THR A 58 4.32 3.28 -7.92
N ARG A 59 4.99 4.34 -8.38
CA ARG A 59 4.88 4.85 -9.75
C ARG A 59 5.31 3.78 -10.75
N SER A 60 6.57 3.31 -10.68
CA SER A 60 7.09 2.33 -11.63
C SER A 60 6.28 1.02 -11.63
N SER A 61 5.76 0.60 -10.47
CA SER A 61 4.91 -0.59 -10.40
C SER A 61 3.56 -0.41 -11.10
N PHE A 62 2.95 0.79 -11.05
CA PHE A 62 1.75 1.08 -11.84
C PHE A 62 2.06 1.22 -13.34
N GLU A 63 3.18 1.85 -13.69
CA GLU A 63 3.65 1.95 -15.08
C GLU A 63 3.81 0.55 -15.69
N VAL A 64 4.58 -0.32 -15.02
CA VAL A 64 4.77 -1.71 -15.47
C VAL A 64 3.45 -2.47 -15.55
N ALA A 65 2.54 -2.28 -14.58
CA ALA A 65 1.23 -2.94 -14.60
C ALA A 65 0.38 -2.50 -15.79
N ALA A 66 0.32 -1.19 -16.07
CA ALA A 66 -0.41 -0.63 -17.21
C ALA A 66 0.19 -1.10 -18.56
N GLU A 67 1.51 -1.06 -18.70
CA GLU A 67 2.21 -1.53 -19.90
C GLU A 67 2.00 -3.03 -20.17
N ARG A 68 1.90 -3.85 -19.12
CA ARG A 68 1.59 -5.29 -19.25
C ARG A 68 0.16 -5.54 -19.72
N LEU A 69 -0.76 -4.63 -19.43
CA LEU A 69 -2.12 -4.64 -19.94
C LEU A 69 -2.25 -3.96 -21.32
N SER A 70 -1.13 -3.51 -21.92
CA SER A 70 -1.06 -2.82 -23.21
C SER A 70 -1.72 -1.43 -23.21
N ALA A 71 -1.80 -0.75 -22.08
CA ALA A 71 -2.20 0.64 -22.01
C ALA A 71 -1.04 1.59 -22.38
N ASP A 72 -1.40 2.78 -22.86
CA ASP A 72 -0.46 3.88 -23.09
C ASP A 72 -0.27 4.66 -21.80
N VAL A 73 0.97 4.78 -21.33
CA VAL A 73 1.28 5.43 -20.04
C VAL A 73 1.92 6.79 -20.25
N THR A 74 1.37 7.80 -19.61
CA THR A 74 1.92 9.17 -19.57
C THR A 74 2.22 9.56 -18.13
N ASN A 75 3.43 10.07 -17.91
CA ASN A 75 3.84 10.55 -16.60
C ASN A 75 3.68 12.07 -16.53
N PHE A 76 2.84 12.51 -15.62
CA PHE A 76 2.72 13.92 -15.26
C PHE A 76 3.46 14.16 -13.94
N THR A 77 4.68 14.67 -14.06
CA THR A 77 5.46 15.08 -12.89
C THR A 77 5.12 16.54 -12.59
N VAL A 78 4.38 16.76 -11.51
CA VAL A 78 4.23 18.10 -10.97
C VAL A 78 5.59 18.47 -10.38
N SER A 79 6.40 19.16 -11.16
CA SER A 79 7.68 19.68 -10.66
C SER A 79 7.40 20.68 -9.54
N THR A 80 8.32 20.77 -8.58
CA THR A 80 8.29 21.83 -7.55
C THR A 80 8.13 23.23 -8.16
N SER A 81 8.49 23.41 -9.43
CA SER A 81 8.28 24.64 -10.20
C SER A 81 6.81 24.91 -10.59
N SER A 82 5.96 23.89 -10.79
CA SER A 82 4.53 24.10 -11.07
C SER A 82 3.75 24.46 -9.80
N VAL A 83 4.10 23.85 -8.66
CA VAL A 83 3.59 24.26 -7.34
C VAL A 83 4.03 25.69 -6.99
N VAL A 84 5.26 26.07 -7.34
CA VAL A 84 5.80 27.42 -7.19
C VAL A 84 5.10 28.45 -8.11
N LYS A 85 4.54 28.01 -9.24
CA LYS A 85 3.75 28.86 -10.14
C LYS A 85 2.30 29.04 -9.71
N GLY A 86 1.87 28.45 -8.57
CA GLY A 86 0.52 28.65 -8.04
C GLY A 86 -0.58 27.90 -8.80
N GLU A 87 -0.24 26.84 -9.55
CA GLU A 87 -1.23 26.00 -10.22
C GLU A 87 -2.20 25.41 -9.19
N SER A 88 -3.48 25.70 -9.36
CA SER A 88 -4.52 25.24 -8.46
C SER A 88 -4.92 23.78 -8.76
N VAL A 89 -5.57 23.13 -7.79
CA VAL A 89 -6.18 21.79 -8.02
C VAL A 89 -7.20 21.86 -9.17
N GLN A 90 -7.91 22.99 -9.31
CA GLN A 90 -8.87 23.20 -10.39
C GLN A 90 -8.18 23.21 -11.76
N ASP A 91 -7.03 23.85 -11.89
CA ASP A 91 -6.27 23.90 -13.15
C ASP A 91 -5.77 22.48 -13.52
N THR A 92 -5.29 21.73 -12.54
CA THR A 92 -4.91 20.32 -12.74
C THR A 92 -6.11 19.51 -13.24
N ILE A 93 -7.29 19.64 -12.62
CA ILE A 93 -8.50 18.92 -13.03
C ILE A 93 -8.92 19.34 -14.45
N ALA A 94 -8.92 20.63 -14.78
CA ALA A 94 -9.24 21.11 -16.13
C ALA A 94 -8.30 20.51 -17.18
N THR A 95 -7.01 20.43 -16.87
CA THR A 95 -6.00 19.80 -17.72
C THR A 95 -6.30 18.29 -17.93
N LEU A 96 -6.63 17.57 -16.86
CA LEU A 96 -7.00 16.14 -16.93
C LEU A 96 -8.23 15.92 -17.82
N GLN A 97 -9.25 16.78 -17.70
CA GLN A 97 -10.45 16.71 -18.52
C GLN A 97 -10.14 16.98 -20.01
N ALA A 98 -9.30 17.96 -20.29
CA ALA A 98 -8.88 18.30 -21.66
C ALA A 98 -8.04 17.17 -22.31
N MET A 99 -7.23 16.45 -21.54
CA MET A 99 -6.42 15.32 -22.01
C MET A 99 -7.24 14.05 -22.29
N LYS A 100 -8.49 13.97 -21.83
CA LYS A 100 -9.41 12.83 -22.05
C LYS A 100 -8.79 11.45 -21.73
N VAL A 101 -7.99 11.37 -20.65
CA VAL A 101 -7.36 10.13 -20.22
C VAL A 101 -8.42 9.17 -19.63
N ASP A 102 -8.17 7.85 -19.75
CA ASP A 102 -9.07 6.83 -19.21
C ASP A 102 -8.84 6.55 -17.72
N TYR A 103 -7.58 6.59 -17.27
CA TYR A 103 -7.20 6.31 -15.89
C TYR A 103 -6.27 7.39 -15.35
N VAL A 104 -6.47 7.77 -14.09
CA VAL A 104 -5.60 8.70 -13.36
C VAL A 104 -5.12 8.05 -12.05
N ILE A 105 -3.82 7.84 -11.93
CA ILE A 105 -3.19 7.28 -10.74
C ILE A 105 -2.63 8.45 -9.92
N VAL A 106 -3.25 8.73 -8.77
CA VAL A 106 -2.97 9.94 -7.98
C VAL A 106 -2.22 9.59 -6.70
N ARG A 107 -1.12 10.29 -6.44
CA ARG A 107 -0.46 10.30 -5.13
C ARG A 107 -0.22 11.73 -4.66
N HIS A 108 -0.68 12.06 -3.45
CA HIS A 108 -0.62 13.42 -2.92
C HIS A 108 -0.30 13.46 -1.42
N TYR A 109 0.31 14.56 -0.96
CA TYR A 109 0.58 14.80 0.45
C TYR A 109 -0.68 15.19 1.25
N ASN A 110 -1.69 15.80 0.62
CA ASN A 110 -2.97 16.10 1.27
C ASN A 110 -3.93 14.92 1.16
N SER A 111 -4.56 14.59 2.28
CA SER A 111 -5.65 13.62 2.35
C SER A 111 -6.87 14.09 1.57
N GLY A 112 -7.52 13.20 0.83
CA GLY A 112 -8.79 13.47 0.14
C GLY A 112 -8.68 14.02 -1.28
N LEU A 113 -7.49 14.42 -1.76
CA LEU A 113 -7.36 14.93 -3.14
C LEU A 113 -7.83 13.92 -4.21
N PRO A 114 -7.52 12.62 -4.13
CA PRO A 114 -8.06 11.66 -5.09
C PRO A 114 -9.59 11.68 -5.17
N ASN A 115 -10.29 11.91 -4.05
CA ASN A 115 -11.75 12.01 -4.01
C ASN A 115 -12.26 13.27 -4.71
N VAL A 116 -11.52 14.38 -4.60
CA VAL A 116 -11.86 15.62 -5.30
C VAL A 116 -11.71 15.41 -6.81
N ILE A 117 -10.60 14.86 -7.27
CA ILE A 117 -10.36 14.56 -8.69
C ILE A 117 -11.44 13.62 -9.23
N ALA A 118 -11.78 12.55 -8.50
CA ALA A 118 -12.76 11.56 -8.94
C ALA A 118 -14.17 12.13 -9.19
N ARG A 119 -14.55 13.21 -8.48
CA ARG A 119 -15.84 13.89 -8.67
C ARG A 119 -15.89 14.77 -9.92
N HIS A 120 -14.73 15.15 -10.44
CA HIS A 120 -14.60 16.12 -11.53
C HIS A 120 -14.01 15.52 -12.80
N THR A 121 -13.87 14.20 -12.90
CA THR A 121 -13.40 13.52 -14.12
C THR A 121 -14.20 12.25 -14.40
N ASN A 122 -14.33 11.92 -15.68
CA ASN A 122 -14.89 10.65 -16.12
C ASN A 122 -13.85 9.52 -16.09
N ALA A 123 -12.57 9.85 -16.01
CA ALA A 123 -11.50 8.88 -15.85
C ALA A 123 -11.66 8.06 -14.56
N SER A 124 -11.23 6.81 -14.57
CA SER A 124 -11.09 6.01 -13.35
C SER A 124 -9.94 6.53 -12.50
N VAL A 125 -10.22 6.92 -11.26
CA VAL A 125 -9.21 7.45 -10.33
C VAL A 125 -8.75 6.39 -9.35
N ILE A 126 -7.43 6.21 -9.28
CA ILE A 126 -6.77 5.25 -8.40
C ILE A 126 -5.93 6.01 -7.38
N ASN A 127 -6.27 5.86 -6.10
CA ASN A 127 -5.49 6.43 -5.01
C ASN A 127 -4.20 5.60 -4.77
N ALA A 128 -3.06 6.17 -5.16
CA ALA A 128 -1.71 5.60 -4.95
C ALA A 128 -1.06 6.08 -3.63
N GLY A 129 -1.87 6.63 -2.73
CA GLY A 129 -1.51 7.13 -1.40
C GLY A 129 -1.75 8.62 -1.23
N ASP A 130 -2.60 8.99 -0.27
CA ASP A 130 -2.93 10.38 0.05
C ASP A 130 -2.74 10.69 1.54
N GLY A 131 -1.86 11.62 1.85
CA GLY A 131 -1.54 12.07 3.21
C GLY A 131 -1.33 10.91 4.20
N ALA A 132 -2.01 10.95 5.34
CA ALA A 132 -2.12 9.87 6.31
C ALA A 132 -3.44 9.07 6.17
N HIS A 133 -4.19 9.27 5.06
CA HIS A 133 -5.56 8.77 4.92
C HIS A 133 -5.63 7.35 4.34
N ALA A 134 -5.21 7.12 3.08
CA ALA A 134 -5.40 5.82 2.45
C ALA A 134 -4.30 5.45 1.44
N HIS A 135 -4.07 4.13 1.30
CA HIS A 135 -3.25 3.52 0.25
C HIS A 135 -3.84 2.15 -0.14
N PRO A 136 -4.99 2.13 -0.85
CA PRO A 136 -5.74 0.90 -1.09
C PRO A 136 -4.95 -0.15 -1.86
N SER A 137 -4.17 0.24 -2.87
CA SER A 137 -3.36 -0.70 -3.64
C SER A 137 -2.24 -1.36 -2.82
N GLN A 138 -1.74 -0.71 -1.75
CA GLN A 138 -0.80 -1.33 -0.82
C GLN A 138 -1.50 -2.38 0.04
N ALA A 139 -2.67 -2.05 0.60
CA ALA A 139 -3.42 -3.01 1.41
C ALA A 139 -3.78 -4.27 0.62
N LEU A 140 -4.16 -4.13 -0.65
CA LEU A 140 -4.48 -5.27 -1.52
C LEU A 140 -3.25 -6.16 -1.77
N LEU A 141 -2.10 -5.58 -2.14
CA LEU A 141 -0.89 -6.38 -2.37
C LEU A 141 -0.37 -7.07 -1.10
N ASP A 142 -0.50 -6.41 0.06
CA ASP A 142 -0.09 -6.98 1.35
C ASP A 142 -0.96 -8.19 1.69
N SER A 143 -2.28 -8.04 1.57
CA SER A 143 -3.22 -9.13 1.83
C SER A 143 -3.08 -10.27 0.81
N PHE A 144 -2.83 -9.97 -0.46
CA PHE A 144 -2.52 -10.98 -1.48
C PHE A 144 -1.24 -11.73 -1.15
N THR A 145 -0.20 -11.04 -0.67
CA THR A 145 1.06 -11.66 -0.25
C THR A 145 0.85 -12.63 0.91
N ILE A 146 0.01 -12.30 1.89
CA ILE A 146 -0.34 -13.19 2.99
C ILE A 146 -1.13 -14.40 2.49
N ARG A 147 -2.08 -14.20 1.55
CA ARG A 147 -2.85 -15.29 0.94
C ARG A 147 -1.98 -16.34 0.23
N GLU A 148 -0.84 -15.93 -0.32
CA GLU A 148 0.11 -16.88 -0.91
C GLU A 148 0.85 -17.74 0.13
N MET A 149 0.96 -17.28 1.38
CA MET A 149 1.68 -17.98 2.44
C MET A 149 0.80 -18.94 3.22
N PHE A 150 -0.50 -18.69 3.28
CA PHE A 150 -1.44 -19.44 4.09
C PHE A 150 -2.63 -19.91 3.25
N PRO A 151 -2.97 -21.21 3.28
CA PRO A 151 -4.17 -21.72 2.59
C PRO A 151 -5.47 -21.07 3.09
N ASP A 152 -5.56 -20.76 4.38
CA ASP A 152 -6.64 -19.96 4.98
C ASP A 152 -6.01 -18.83 5.81
N ILE A 153 -6.42 -17.60 5.49
CA ILE A 153 -5.93 -16.41 6.18
C ILE A 153 -6.83 -15.99 7.35
N ARG A 154 -8.00 -16.58 7.50
CA ARG A 154 -8.92 -16.27 8.62
C ARG A 154 -8.29 -16.69 9.94
N GLY A 155 -8.36 -15.83 10.93
CA GLY A 155 -7.73 -16.03 12.23
C GLY A 155 -6.20 -15.89 12.24
N ARG A 156 -5.55 -15.63 11.10
CA ARG A 156 -4.12 -15.31 11.08
C ARG A 156 -3.85 -13.98 11.77
N ARG A 157 -2.80 -13.95 12.55
CA ARG A 157 -2.44 -12.84 13.42
C ARG A 157 -1.34 -11.97 12.82
N VAL A 158 -1.66 -10.72 12.56
CA VAL A 158 -0.73 -9.75 11.97
C VAL A 158 -0.40 -8.67 12.99
N LEU A 159 0.85 -8.61 13.41
CA LEU A 159 1.39 -7.58 14.28
C LEU A 159 1.92 -6.43 13.42
N ILE A 160 1.28 -5.26 13.45
CA ILE A 160 1.76 -4.06 12.76
C ILE A 160 2.60 -3.24 13.74
N VAL A 161 3.86 -2.97 13.36
CA VAL A 161 4.85 -2.34 14.24
C VAL A 161 5.28 -0.99 13.71
N GLY A 162 5.16 0.06 14.51
CA GLY A 162 5.73 1.37 14.21
C GLY A 162 4.80 2.55 14.45
N ASP A 163 4.87 3.54 13.56
CA ASP A 163 3.99 4.72 13.58
C ASP A 163 2.67 4.39 12.90
N ILE A 164 1.69 4.01 13.69
CA ILE A 164 0.36 3.61 13.22
C ILE A 164 -0.50 4.84 12.90
N LEU A 165 -0.43 5.88 13.77
CA LEU A 165 -1.31 7.06 13.67
C LEU A 165 -1.11 7.84 12.36
N HIS A 166 0.13 7.99 11.91
CA HIS A 166 0.46 8.76 10.72
C HIS A 166 0.64 7.91 9.47
N SER A 167 0.38 6.59 9.57
CA SER A 167 0.56 5.65 8.46
C SER A 167 -0.73 5.38 7.70
N ARG A 168 -0.84 5.94 6.48
CA ARG A 168 -1.89 5.57 5.52
C ARG A 168 -1.89 4.07 5.17
N VAL A 169 -0.70 3.44 5.25
CA VAL A 169 -0.55 2.00 5.03
C VAL A 169 -1.19 1.24 6.17
N ALA A 170 -0.80 1.49 7.42
CA ALA A 170 -1.38 0.83 8.58
C ALA A 170 -2.92 0.94 8.59
N ARG A 171 -3.46 2.13 8.29
CA ARG A 171 -4.90 2.37 8.22
C ARG A 171 -5.59 1.50 7.18
N SER A 172 -5.13 1.53 5.94
CA SER A 172 -5.75 0.76 4.85
C SER A 172 -5.59 -0.74 5.04
N THR A 173 -4.40 -1.18 5.45
CA THR A 173 -4.05 -2.59 5.63
C THR A 173 -4.83 -3.20 6.80
N SER A 174 -4.95 -2.52 7.94
CA SER A 174 -5.73 -3.01 9.09
C SER A 174 -7.21 -3.18 8.74
N ILE A 175 -7.80 -2.23 8.00
CA ILE A 175 -9.19 -2.33 7.55
C ILE A 175 -9.37 -3.57 6.66
N LEU A 176 -8.51 -3.77 5.68
CA LEU A 176 -8.63 -4.89 4.75
C LEU A 176 -8.39 -6.24 5.42
N MET A 177 -7.33 -6.34 6.24
CA MET A 177 -7.01 -7.58 6.94
C MET A 177 -8.14 -8.02 7.87
N LYS A 178 -8.74 -7.09 8.63
CA LYS A 178 -9.91 -7.40 9.47
C LYS A 178 -11.12 -7.86 8.65
N ARG A 179 -11.40 -7.22 7.51
CA ARG A 179 -12.49 -7.64 6.60
C ARG A 179 -12.26 -9.03 6.00
N LEU A 180 -11.01 -9.42 5.82
CA LEU A 180 -10.63 -10.76 5.36
C LEU A 180 -10.57 -11.80 6.49
N GLY A 181 -10.96 -11.42 7.72
CA GLY A 181 -11.03 -12.31 8.87
C GLY A 181 -9.71 -12.52 9.61
N MET A 182 -8.67 -11.74 9.31
CA MET A 182 -7.42 -11.77 10.06
C MET A 182 -7.55 -10.99 11.37
N GLU A 183 -6.79 -11.41 12.38
CA GLU A 183 -6.61 -10.68 13.63
C GLU A 183 -5.45 -9.70 13.48
N VAL A 184 -5.65 -8.44 13.89
CA VAL A 184 -4.62 -7.38 13.82
C VAL A 184 -4.33 -6.87 15.22
N ALA A 185 -3.06 -6.66 15.51
CA ALA A 185 -2.61 -5.96 16.72
C ALA A 185 -1.54 -4.94 16.38
N TYR A 186 -1.33 -3.98 17.26
CA TYR A 186 -0.37 -2.90 17.09
C TYR A 186 0.75 -2.95 18.13
N LEU A 187 1.96 -2.61 17.71
CA LEU A 187 3.11 -2.38 18.58
C LEU A 187 3.83 -1.11 18.16
N GLY A 188 4.14 -0.23 19.09
CA GLY A 188 4.91 0.99 18.81
C GLY A 188 4.91 1.96 20.01
N PRO A 189 5.61 3.09 19.88
CA PRO A 189 5.58 4.14 20.91
C PRO A 189 4.14 4.53 21.23
N GLY A 190 3.82 4.69 22.51
CA GLY A 190 2.46 4.97 22.96
C GLY A 190 1.83 6.25 22.36
N SER A 191 2.66 7.22 21.97
CA SER A 191 2.27 8.44 21.24
C SER A 191 1.95 8.22 19.77
N LEU A 192 2.38 7.09 19.18
CA LEU A 192 2.25 6.76 17.75
C LEU A 192 1.27 5.62 17.47
N VAL A 193 0.67 5.05 18.53
CA VAL A 193 -0.30 3.96 18.41
C VAL A 193 -1.66 4.41 18.96
N PRO A 194 -2.76 4.26 18.20
CA PRO A 194 -4.08 4.62 18.67
C PRO A 194 -4.46 3.76 19.90
N ARG A 195 -5.18 4.35 20.84
CA ARG A 195 -5.71 3.60 21.99
C ARG A 195 -6.73 2.58 21.52
N THR A 196 -6.75 1.41 22.17
CA THR A 196 -7.66 0.29 21.84
C THR A 196 -9.12 0.71 21.88
N GLU A 197 -9.50 1.58 22.82
CA GLU A 197 -10.87 2.09 22.98
C GLU A 197 -11.39 2.82 21.74
N TYR A 198 -10.47 3.43 20.94
CA TYR A 198 -10.82 4.15 19.72
C TYR A 198 -10.68 3.30 18.45
N SER A 199 -9.70 2.40 18.43
CA SER A 199 -9.40 1.60 17.23
C SER A 199 -10.12 0.25 17.20
N GLY A 200 -10.50 -0.27 18.38
CA GLY A 200 -10.95 -1.65 18.56
C GLY A 200 -9.88 -2.70 18.20
N ILE A 201 -8.59 -2.30 18.18
CA ILE A 201 -7.45 -3.16 17.85
C ILE A 201 -6.53 -3.22 19.07
N PRO A 202 -6.15 -4.43 19.54
CA PRO A 202 -5.22 -4.59 20.66
C PRO A 202 -3.89 -3.89 20.38
N ARG A 203 -3.27 -3.32 21.41
CA ARG A 203 -1.94 -2.76 21.35
C ARG A 203 -1.06 -3.36 22.42
N PHE A 204 0.21 -3.55 22.08
CA PHE A 204 1.24 -4.05 23.00
C PHE A 204 2.28 -2.96 23.28
N SER A 205 2.90 -3.06 24.46
CA SER A 205 3.94 -2.10 24.89
C SER A 205 5.31 -2.51 24.40
N ASP A 206 5.56 -3.80 24.28
CA ASP A 206 6.84 -4.37 23.86
C ASP A 206 6.67 -5.68 23.08
N PHE A 207 7.79 -6.17 22.55
CA PHE A 207 7.80 -7.42 21.77
C PHE A 207 7.50 -8.67 22.60
N ASN A 208 7.72 -8.68 23.91
CA ASN A 208 7.45 -9.87 24.73
C ASN A 208 5.94 -10.09 24.85
N GLU A 209 5.19 -9.03 25.11
CA GLU A 209 3.72 -9.06 25.09
C GLU A 209 3.21 -9.45 23.69
N ALA A 210 3.79 -8.86 22.64
CA ALA A 210 3.40 -9.14 21.27
C ALA A 210 3.66 -10.59 20.85
N PHE A 211 4.79 -11.17 21.23
CA PHE A 211 5.09 -12.60 20.97
C PHE A 211 4.18 -13.54 21.78
N ALA A 212 3.80 -13.16 23.01
CA ALA A 212 2.84 -13.93 23.78
C ALA A 212 1.45 -14.04 23.09
N TRP A 213 1.11 -13.05 22.25
CA TRP A 213 -0.08 -13.10 21.39
C TRP A 213 0.08 -14.05 20.19
N LYS A 214 1.28 -14.58 19.92
CA LYS A 214 1.63 -15.52 18.85
C LYS A 214 1.23 -14.99 17.45
N PRO A 215 1.85 -13.92 16.95
CA PRO A 215 1.62 -13.45 15.60
C PRO A 215 2.09 -14.48 14.57
N ASP A 216 1.46 -14.53 13.40
CA ASP A 216 1.96 -15.27 12.22
C ASP A 216 2.85 -14.36 11.35
N VAL A 217 2.56 -13.05 11.34
CA VAL A 217 3.22 -12.06 10.49
C VAL A 217 3.60 -10.83 11.32
N ILE A 218 4.84 -10.39 11.19
CA ILE A 218 5.32 -9.10 11.69
C ILE A 218 5.38 -8.12 10.53
N TYR A 219 4.49 -7.14 10.53
CA TYR A 219 4.40 -6.11 9.50
C TYR A 219 5.02 -4.82 10.01
N LEU A 220 6.24 -4.53 9.58
CA LEU A 220 6.98 -3.34 9.99
C LEU A 220 6.53 -2.12 9.17
N LEU A 221 6.44 -0.96 9.81
CA LEU A 221 6.21 0.31 9.15
C LEU A 221 7.50 1.11 9.07
N ARG A 222 7.65 1.86 7.98
CA ARG A 222 8.76 2.80 7.85
C ARG A 222 8.65 3.93 8.86
N VAL A 223 9.72 4.20 9.58
CA VAL A 223 9.87 5.41 10.40
C VAL A 223 10.11 6.60 9.47
N GLN A 224 9.10 7.48 9.33
CA GLN A 224 9.11 8.61 8.40
C GLN A 224 9.65 9.87 9.09
N LYS A 225 10.97 9.97 9.24
CA LYS A 225 11.62 11.13 9.89
C LYS A 225 11.30 12.45 9.20
N GLU A 226 11.12 12.41 7.87
CA GLU A 226 10.82 13.57 7.03
C GLU A 226 9.41 14.15 7.20
N ARG A 227 8.51 13.46 7.90
CA ARG A 227 7.12 13.88 8.13
C ARG A 227 6.84 14.27 9.57
N GLN A 228 7.87 14.26 10.41
CA GLN A 228 7.72 14.54 11.83
C GLN A 228 8.28 15.92 12.13
N ASP A 229 7.40 16.89 12.38
CA ASP A 229 7.77 18.24 12.83
C ASP A 229 8.32 18.25 14.27
N ALA A 230 8.15 17.14 15.02
CA ALA A 230 8.68 16.93 16.37
C ALA A 230 9.16 15.50 16.56
N PRO A 231 10.19 15.26 17.39
CA PRO A 231 10.69 13.92 17.67
C PRO A 231 9.68 13.16 18.55
N PHE A 232 8.91 12.23 17.95
CA PHE A 232 8.00 11.35 18.70
C PHE A 232 8.70 10.22 19.45
N PHE A 233 9.99 10.03 19.21
CA PHE A 233 10.88 9.13 19.95
C PHE A 233 12.29 9.75 20.03
N PRO A 234 13.04 9.46 21.11
CA PRO A 234 14.28 10.17 21.39
C PRO A 234 15.40 9.98 20.36
N SER A 235 15.51 8.77 19.77
CA SER A 235 16.51 8.50 18.73
C SER A 235 16.16 7.26 17.89
N ALA A 236 16.73 7.18 16.66
CA ALA A 236 16.62 5.99 15.82
C ALA A 236 17.21 4.73 16.51
N ARG A 237 18.27 4.89 17.31
CA ARG A 237 18.89 3.80 18.07
C ARG A 237 17.96 3.27 19.15
N GLU A 238 17.28 4.15 19.86
CA GLU A 238 16.32 3.78 20.90
C GLU A 238 15.08 3.13 20.28
N TYR A 239 14.57 3.68 19.17
CA TYR A 239 13.51 3.04 18.42
C TYR A 239 13.89 1.61 17.98
N ASN A 240 15.08 1.43 17.41
CA ASN A 240 15.57 0.11 17.01
C ASN A 240 15.63 -0.86 18.21
N LYS A 241 16.19 -0.40 19.33
CA LYS A 241 16.32 -1.22 20.54
C LYS A 241 14.96 -1.70 21.06
N ILE A 242 13.91 -0.87 20.98
CA ILE A 242 12.60 -1.18 21.58
C ILE A 242 11.66 -1.82 20.54
N TYR A 243 11.58 -1.28 19.30
CA TYR A 243 10.57 -1.61 18.30
C TYR A 243 11.14 -2.17 16.98
N GLY A 244 12.46 -2.14 16.77
CA GLY A 244 13.07 -2.68 15.56
C GLY A 244 13.22 -4.21 15.61
N VAL A 245 13.26 -4.86 14.47
CA VAL A 245 13.73 -6.26 14.34
C VAL A 245 15.24 -6.24 14.39
N THR A 246 15.79 -6.44 15.60
CA THR A 246 17.23 -6.63 15.86
C THR A 246 17.64 -8.05 15.51
N GLU A 247 18.94 -8.35 15.49
CA GLU A 247 19.45 -9.72 15.27
C GLU A 247 18.94 -10.70 16.33
N GLU A 248 18.87 -10.28 17.58
CA GLU A 248 18.33 -11.12 18.67
C GLU A 248 16.84 -11.44 18.43
N ARG A 249 16.05 -10.45 18.05
CA ARG A 249 14.62 -10.65 17.72
C ARG A 249 14.44 -11.48 16.47
N LEU A 250 15.31 -11.29 15.46
CA LEU A 250 15.30 -12.10 14.26
C LEU A 250 15.47 -13.58 14.57
N LYS A 251 16.37 -13.92 15.50
CA LYS A 251 16.53 -15.29 15.94
C LYS A 251 15.22 -15.87 16.47
N ARG A 252 14.54 -15.16 17.36
CA ARG A 252 13.24 -15.58 17.88
C ARG A 252 12.16 -15.67 16.78
N ILE A 253 12.10 -14.70 15.87
CA ILE A 253 11.20 -14.70 14.71
C ILE A 253 11.44 -15.95 13.86
N SER A 254 12.71 -16.31 13.65
CA SER A 254 13.11 -17.50 12.89
C SER A 254 12.74 -18.79 13.62
N ASP A 255 13.02 -18.87 14.92
CA ASP A 255 12.70 -20.06 15.74
C ASP A 255 11.18 -20.31 15.80
N GLU A 256 10.36 -19.26 15.85
CA GLU A 256 8.90 -19.32 15.82
C GLU A 256 8.33 -19.42 14.39
N GLY A 257 9.15 -19.30 13.35
CA GLY A 257 8.75 -19.43 11.93
C GLY A 257 7.85 -18.32 11.43
N LEU A 258 7.99 -17.08 11.95
CA LEU A 258 7.14 -15.96 11.60
C LEU A 258 7.56 -15.31 10.27
N TYR A 259 6.61 -14.73 9.55
CA TYR A 259 6.89 -13.95 8.35
C TYR A 259 7.18 -12.48 8.69
N ILE A 260 8.07 -11.86 7.91
CA ILE A 260 8.37 -10.42 7.99
C ILE A 260 7.85 -9.73 6.73
N MET A 261 7.13 -8.63 6.90
CA MET A 261 6.64 -7.75 5.83
C MET A 261 7.01 -6.29 6.09
N HIS A 262 7.11 -5.51 5.01
CA HIS A 262 7.38 -4.07 5.08
C HIS A 262 6.96 -3.38 3.77
N PRO A 263 6.25 -2.24 3.78
CA PRO A 263 5.76 -1.59 2.55
C PRO A 263 6.88 -0.90 1.75
N GLY A 264 8.07 -0.82 2.31
CA GLY A 264 9.25 -0.16 1.74
C GLY A 264 9.12 1.37 1.56
N PRO A 265 10.26 2.07 1.42
CA PRO A 265 11.63 1.60 1.61
C PRO A 265 11.94 1.29 3.07
N VAL A 266 12.84 0.36 3.31
CA VAL A 266 13.31 0.05 4.68
C VAL A 266 14.39 1.05 5.10
N ASN A 267 14.42 1.41 6.39
CA ASN A 267 15.57 2.06 7.02
C ASN A 267 16.33 1.00 7.81
N ARG A 268 17.39 0.46 7.18
CA ARG A 268 18.25 -0.56 7.80
C ARG A 268 18.87 -0.01 9.09
N GLY A 269 18.90 -0.84 10.13
CA GLY A 269 19.37 -0.43 11.46
C GLY A 269 18.38 0.44 12.25
N VAL A 270 17.17 0.67 11.74
CA VAL A 270 16.09 1.37 12.45
C VAL A 270 14.95 0.42 12.73
N GLU A 271 14.10 0.16 11.75
CA GLU A 271 12.98 -0.80 11.91
C GLU A 271 13.37 -2.25 11.65
N ILE A 272 14.48 -2.50 10.94
CA ILE A 272 14.91 -3.85 10.54
C ILE A 272 16.45 -3.93 10.45
N CYS A 273 17.05 -5.03 10.93
CA CYS A 273 18.46 -5.32 10.74
C CYS A 273 18.74 -5.87 9.33
N ASP A 274 20.02 -5.83 8.92
CA ASP A 274 20.43 -6.27 7.60
C ASP A 274 20.14 -7.76 7.36
N LEU A 275 20.45 -8.61 8.34
CA LEU A 275 20.23 -10.06 8.25
C LEU A 275 18.77 -10.44 8.03
N ALA A 276 17.83 -9.63 8.50
CA ALA A 276 16.41 -9.91 8.30
C ALA A 276 15.97 -9.78 6.83
N MET A 277 16.73 -9.08 5.99
CA MET A 277 16.46 -8.98 4.55
C MET A 277 16.75 -10.29 3.81
N ASP A 278 17.68 -11.10 4.34
CA ASP A 278 18.08 -12.39 3.77
C ASP A 278 17.34 -13.57 4.43
N TYR A 279 16.49 -13.27 5.40
CA TYR A 279 15.67 -14.30 6.07
C TYR A 279 14.66 -14.90 5.08
N GLU A 280 14.58 -16.23 5.01
CA GLU A 280 13.77 -16.97 4.02
C GLU A 280 12.28 -16.60 4.03
N ARG A 281 11.75 -16.18 5.20
CA ARG A 281 10.35 -15.75 5.37
C ARG A 281 10.20 -14.22 5.39
N CYS A 282 11.19 -13.49 4.89
CA CYS A 282 11.10 -12.06 4.61
C CYS A 282 10.40 -11.84 3.26
N LEU A 283 9.17 -11.33 3.30
CA LEU A 283 8.30 -11.22 2.11
C LEU A 283 8.42 -9.89 1.36
N ILE A 284 9.38 -9.04 1.72
CA ILE A 284 9.50 -7.68 1.16
C ILE A 284 9.63 -7.69 -0.37
N ASN A 285 10.47 -8.55 -0.93
CA ASN A 285 10.63 -8.67 -2.37
C ASN A 285 9.39 -9.28 -3.05
N ARG A 286 8.73 -10.22 -2.37
CA ARG A 286 7.45 -10.80 -2.84
C ARG A 286 6.34 -9.75 -2.86
N GLN A 287 6.28 -8.84 -1.87
CA GLN A 287 5.35 -7.70 -1.89
C GLN A 287 5.58 -6.81 -3.12
N VAL A 288 6.83 -6.59 -3.54
CA VAL A 288 7.13 -5.80 -4.74
C VAL A 288 6.59 -6.47 -6.00
N GLU A 289 6.82 -7.77 -6.16
CA GLU A 289 6.30 -8.57 -7.29
C GLU A 289 4.78 -8.58 -7.30
N ASN A 290 4.17 -8.92 -6.16
CA ASN A 290 2.73 -8.96 -5.97
C ASN A 290 2.07 -7.60 -6.19
N GLY A 291 2.82 -6.53 -5.93
CA GLY A 291 2.39 -5.17 -6.20
C GLY A 291 2.07 -4.93 -7.67
N ILE A 292 2.83 -5.50 -8.60
CA ILE A 292 2.55 -5.38 -10.04
C ILE A 292 1.27 -6.16 -10.38
N ALA A 293 1.14 -7.39 -9.91
CA ALA A 293 -0.02 -8.25 -10.18
C ALA A 293 -1.33 -7.64 -9.65
N CYS A 294 -1.34 -7.15 -8.41
CA CYS A 294 -2.50 -6.48 -7.82
C CYS A 294 -2.86 -5.19 -8.56
N ARG A 295 -1.87 -4.42 -9.03
CA ARG A 295 -2.11 -3.21 -9.81
C ARG A 295 -2.66 -3.51 -11.20
N MET A 296 -2.22 -4.61 -11.83
CA MET A 296 -2.86 -5.11 -13.06
C MET A 296 -4.32 -5.48 -12.81
N SER A 297 -4.60 -6.22 -11.73
CA SER A 297 -5.98 -6.55 -11.34
C SER A 297 -6.83 -5.30 -11.11
N ILE A 298 -6.32 -4.30 -10.39
CA ILE A 298 -7.01 -3.01 -10.16
C ILE A 298 -7.35 -2.34 -11.49
N LEU A 299 -6.37 -2.14 -12.37
CA LEU A 299 -6.57 -1.49 -13.66
C LEU A 299 -7.56 -2.24 -14.55
N TYR A 300 -7.53 -3.58 -14.52
CA TYR A 300 -8.42 -4.42 -15.32
C TYR A 300 -9.89 -4.34 -14.88
N HIS A 301 -10.15 -4.23 -13.56
CA HIS A 301 -11.52 -4.24 -13.02
C HIS A 301 -12.16 -2.85 -12.89
N LEU A 302 -11.37 -1.79 -13.02
CA LEU A 302 -11.94 -0.44 -13.05
C LEU A 302 -12.37 -0.08 -14.47
N THR A 303 -13.52 0.58 -14.59
CA THR A 303 -14.05 1.01 -15.89
C THR A 303 -14.32 2.51 -15.90
N PRO A 304 -13.59 3.27 -16.73
CA PRO A 304 -13.87 4.69 -16.92
C PRO A 304 -15.29 4.91 -17.43
N GLN A 305 -15.92 6.01 -17.02
CA GLN A 305 -17.22 6.40 -17.59
C GLN A 305 -17.02 6.84 -19.03
N THR A 306 -17.86 6.34 -19.93
CA THR A 306 -17.86 6.74 -21.33
C THR A 306 -18.19 8.24 -21.42
N GLN A 307 -17.34 9.01 -22.11
CA GLN A 307 -17.68 10.41 -22.45
C GLN A 307 -18.71 10.33 -23.59
N HIS A 308 -19.94 10.73 -23.31
CA HIS A 308 -20.96 11.01 -24.34
C HIS A 308 -20.84 12.44 -24.84
#